data_2b734b18ace1a78e43a7af40cfa05639
#
_entry.id   2b734b18ace1a78e43a7af40cfa05639
#
_cell.length_a   1.000
_cell.length_b   1.000
_cell.length_c   1.000
_cell.angle_alpha   90.00
_cell.angle_beta   90.00
_cell.angle_gamma   90.00
#
_symmetry.space_group_name_H-M   'P 1'
#
loop_
_entity.id
_entity.type
_entity.pdbx_description
1 polymer ?
#
loop_
_entity_poly.entity_id
_entity_poly.type
_entity_poly.pdbx_seq_one_letter_code
_entity_poly.pdbx_strand_id
1 'polypeptide(L)'
;IVRLLFDLFNGAKIIHFGHLNKWPLKFLSLLFNNNVYQLQGNAYDFNYSKVMRESKKLIIPYPTGLNVVYFSSDIRNTIFGNVGNDKVVYSFGETRTRRSWVEYINSKTDYYFNTYHKNIDTSKGVIVYILGAIDAYDHKKELFDKTIKSLLSLDCPVPILLKPHVFTELDTVEKFISGDSRFHVTYLHPSILATKAKVFISNNFSNTLADAHSFGVTTVEYAHYDKKRISYAGGDNVSIDDRFVDYFINNDNDKFLEIMRQINSEDYHKNIFNGFEGCDNGLLSALSNNNV
;
A
#
# COMPACT_ATOMS: atom_id res chain seq x y z
N ILE A 1 3.18 29.61 -14.80
CA ILE A 1 4.64 29.46 -14.95
C ILE A 1 5.37 30.63 -14.33
N VAL A 2 5.05 31.89 -14.65
CA VAL A 2 5.73 33.10 -14.11
C VAL A 2 5.74 33.11 -12.58
N ARG A 3 4.60 32.86 -11.93
CA ARG A 3 4.50 32.80 -10.47
C ARG A 3 5.39 31.68 -9.90
N LEU A 4 5.39 30.50 -10.51
CA LEU A 4 6.21 29.38 -10.09
C LEU A 4 7.72 29.70 -10.19
N LEU A 5 8.15 30.38 -11.26
CA LEU A 5 9.52 30.84 -11.39
C LEU A 5 9.88 31.84 -10.29
N PHE A 6 8.99 32.80 -10.04
CA PHE A 6 9.17 33.78 -8.96
C PHE A 6 9.28 33.10 -7.58
N ASP A 7 8.41 32.13 -7.32
CA ASP A 7 8.45 31.37 -6.06
C ASP A 7 9.75 30.57 -5.92
N LEU A 8 10.24 29.97 -7.01
CA LEU A 8 11.53 29.25 -7.04
C LEU A 8 12.75 30.17 -6.83
N PHE A 9 12.74 31.38 -7.41
CA PHE A 9 13.77 32.39 -7.14
C PHE A 9 13.75 32.84 -5.67
N ASN A 10 12.60 32.79 -5.02
CA ASN A 10 12.46 33.09 -3.58
C ASN A 10 12.68 31.85 -2.69
N GLY A 11 13.29 30.80 -3.19
CA GLY A 11 13.67 29.63 -2.40
C GLY A 11 12.59 28.57 -2.24
N ALA A 12 11.44 28.68 -2.91
CA ALA A 12 10.41 27.63 -2.87
C ALA A 12 10.97 26.29 -3.37
N LYS A 13 10.48 25.19 -2.78
CA LYS A 13 10.85 23.84 -3.14
C LYS A 13 9.73 23.17 -3.93
N ILE A 14 10.11 22.41 -4.96
CA ILE A 14 9.17 21.54 -5.71
C ILE A 14 9.45 20.10 -5.35
N ILE A 15 8.42 19.39 -4.92
CA ILE A 15 8.45 17.93 -4.77
C ILE A 15 7.55 17.35 -5.86
N HIS A 16 8.12 16.56 -6.75
CA HIS A 16 7.42 15.96 -7.88
C HIS A 16 7.49 14.44 -7.85
N PHE A 17 6.33 13.80 -7.96
CA PHE A 17 6.24 12.34 -8.09
C PHE A 17 6.44 11.94 -9.56
N GLY A 18 7.44 11.11 -9.83
CA GLY A 18 7.76 10.63 -11.17
C GLY A 18 8.93 11.35 -11.82
N HIS A 19 9.08 11.18 -13.14
CA HIS A 19 10.27 11.66 -13.88
C HIS A 19 10.22 13.13 -14.21
N LEU A 20 11.38 13.80 -14.06
CA LEU A 20 11.60 15.21 -14.42
C LEU A 20 12.08 15.40 -15.89
N ASN A 21 11.85 14.41 -16.76
CA ASN A 21 12.36 14.42 -18.14
C ASN A 21 11.47 15.16 -19.14
N LYS A 22 10.29 15.64 -18.72
CA LYS A 22 9.35 16.36 -19.59
C LYS A 22 9.34 17.86 -19.29
N TRP A 23 9.12 18.66 -20.32
CA TRP A 23 8.90 20.09 -20.16
C TRP A 23 7.56 20.37 -19.46
N PRO A 24 7.43 21.36 -18.55
CA PRO A 24 8.45 22.33 -18.11
C PRO A 24 9.36 21.83 -16.97
N LEU A 25 9.10 20.68 -16.37
CA LEU A 25 9.81 20.19 -15.19
C LEU A 25 11.30 19.95 -15.47
N LYS A 26 11.64 19.44 -16.66
CA LYS A 26 13.03 19.28 -17.09
C LYS A 26 13.78 20.61 -17.06
N PHE A 27 13.18 21.66 -17.58
CA PHE A 27 13.79 23.00 -17.59
C PHE A 27 13.94 23.56 -16.17
N LEU A 28 12.89 23.42 -15.34
CA LEU A 28 12.95 23.86 -13.94
C LEU A 28 14.01 23.10 -13.14
N SER A 29 14.14 21.80 -13.36
CA SER A 29 15.16 21.00 -12.66
C SER A 29 16.60 21.34 -13.07
N LEU A 30 16.79 21.87 -14.26
CA LEU A 30 18.11 22.34 -14.71
C LEU A 30 18.47 23.71 -14.12
N LEU A 31 17.50 24.63 -14.05
CA LEU A 31 17.73 25.97 -13.52
C LEU A 31 17.74 26.04 -11.99
N PHE A 32 16.91 25.21 -11.34
CA PHE A 32 16.69 25.20 -9.90
C PHE A 32 16.96 23.83 -9.31
N ASN A 33 18.10 23.22 -9.69
CA ASN A 33 18.41 21.84 -9.32
C ASN A 33 18.39 21.59 -7.80
N ASN A 34 18.77 22.57 -6.98
CA ASN A 34 18.74 22.49 -5.53
C ASN A 34 17.32 22.60 -4.92
N ASN A 35 16.36 23.07 -5.70
CA ASN A 35 14.99 23.34 -5.24
C ASN A 35 14.00 22.30 -5.77
N VAL A 36 14.42 21.41 -6.68
CA VAL A 36 13.52 20.41 -7.28
C VAL A 36 13.89 19.02 -6.78
N TYR A 37 12.92 18.37 -6.13
CA TYR A 37 13.03 17.05 -5.53
C TYR A 37 12.18 16.05 -6.30
N GLN A 38 12.79 14.97 -6.75
CA GLN A 38 12.12 13.88 -7.45
C GLN A 38 11.77 12.77 -6.46
N LEU A 39 10.47 12.56 -6.25
CA LEU A 39 9.94 11.49 -5.43
C LEU A 39 9.94 10.18 -6.23
N GLN A 40 10.59 9.15 -5.71
CA GLN A 40 10.76 7.86 -6.38
C GLN A 40 10.41 6.69 -5.47
N GLY A 41 9.92 5.63 -6.11
CA GLY A 41 9.77 4.33 -5.49
C GLY A 41 8.44 4.11 -4.80
N ASN A 42 8.15 2.84 -4.59
CA ASN A 42 7.12 2.37 -3.70
C ASN A 42 7.77 2.06 -2.35
N ALA A 43 7.12 2.42 -1.29
CA ALA A 43 7.61 2.23 0.07
C ALA A 43 7.83 0.75 0.44
N TYR A 44 7.19 -0.18 -0.28
CA TYR A 44 6.99 -1.56 0.14
C TYR A 44 7.45 -2.58 -0.90
N ASP A 45 8.49 -2.30 -1.68
CA ASP A 45 8.80 -3.13 -2.83
C ASP A 45 10.10 -3.93 -2.73
N PHE A 46 10.63 -4.14 -1.53
CA PHE A 46 11.94 -4.75 -1.36
C PHE A 46 12.07 -6.11 -2.08
N ASN A 47 11.24 -7.09 -1.75
CA ASN A 47 11.28 -8.41 -2.39
C ASN A 47 10.72 -8.38 -3.81
N TYR A 48 9.69 -7.59 -4.04
CA TYR A 48 9.14 -7.39 -5.39
C TYR A 48 10.16 -6.80 -6.35
N SER A 49 10.93 -5.83 -5.90
CA SER A 49 12.02 -5.23 -6.67
C SER A 49 13.10 -6.24 -7.03
N LYS A 50 13.45 -7.14 -6.11
CA LYS A 50 14.38 -8.24 -6.38
C LYS A 50 13.84 -9.15 -7.48
N VAL A 51 12.60 -9.60 -7.36
CA VAL A 51 11.92 -10.43 -8.36
C VAL A 51 11.91 -9.75 -9.75
N MET A 52 11.56 -8.48 -9.80
CA MET A 52 11.47 -7.75 -11.06
C MET A 52 12.83 -7.51 -11.72
N ARG A 53 13.89 -7.25 -10.95
CA ARG A 53 15.26 -7.12 -11.46
C ARG A 53 15.76 -8.43 -12.06
N GLU A 54 15.59 -9.52 -11.36
CA GLU A 54 16.03 -10.85 -11.80
C GLU A 54 15.25 -11.33 -13.03
N SER A 55 13.98 -10.96 -13.16
CA SER A 55 13.16 -11.31 -14.31
C SER A 55 13.52 -10.57 -15.61
N LYS A 56 14.33 -9.52 -15.53
CA LYS A 56 14.70 -8.61 -16.66
C LYS A 56 13.49 -8.03 -17.43
N LYS A 57 12.30 -8.09 -16.86
CA LYS A 57 11.04 -7.69 -17.52
C LYS A 57 10.68 -6.22 -17.26
N LEU A 58 11.26 -5.60 -16.25
CA LEU A 58 10.95 -4.22 -15.91
C LEU A 58 12.11 -3.31 -16.32
N ILE A 59 11.85 -2.45 -17.28
CA ILE A 59 12.73 -1.30 -17.55
C ILE A 59 12.32 -0.23 -16.54
N ILE A 60 13.09 -0.12 -15.47
CA ILE A 60 12.89 0.92 -14.47
C ILE A 60 13.69 2.12 -14.89
N PRO A 61 13.04 3.22 -15.22
CA PRO A 61 13.76 4.42 -15.61
C PRO A 61 14.51 4.99 -14.39
N TYR A 62 15.79 5.30 -14.59
CA TYR A 62 16.59 5.94 -13.55
C TYR A 62 16.03 7.32 -13.19
N PRO A 63 16.23 7.77 -11.94
CA PRO A 63 15.90 9.13 -11.55
C PRO A 63 16.61 10.16 -12.45
N THR A 64 15.85 11.16 -12.89
CA THR A 64 16.36 12.23 -13.76
C THR A 64 16.70 13.51 -13.00
N GLY A 65 16.17 13.65 -11.77
CA GLY A 65 16.44 14.79 -10.89
C GLY A 65 17.76 14.67 -10.14
N LEU A 66 18.33 15.79 -9.70
CA LEU A 66 19.51 15.85 -8.85
C LEU A 66 19.17 15.35 -7.42
N ASN A 67 18.11 15.90 -6.83
CA ASN A 67 17.66 15.49 -5.51
C ASN A 67 16.61 14.39 -5.65
N VAL A 68 16.90 13.22 -5.10
CA VAL A 68 16.03 12.04 -5.19
C VAL A 68 15.57 11.65 -3.81
N VAL A 69 14.26 11.49 -3.64
CA VAL A 69 13.63 11.11 -2.38
C VAL A 69 12.98 9.74 -2.54
N TYR A 70 13.38 8.80 -1.70
CA TYR A 70 12.78 7.47 -1.63
C TYR A 70 11.91 7.32 -0.38
N PHE A 71 10.83 6.59 -0.51
CA PHE A 71 9.98 6.19 0.61
C PHE A 71 10.48 4.95 1.36
N SER A 72 11.60 4.38 0.95
CA SER A 72 12.20 3.25 1.64
C SER A 72 13.17 3.72 2.72
N SER A 73 13.19 3.01 3.85
CA SER A 73 14.19 3.20 4.91
C SER A 73 15.57 2.68 4.52
N ASP A 74 15.66 1.76 3.58
CA ASP A 74 16.91 1.20 3.06
C ASP A 74 17.05 1.41 1.54
N ILE A 75 17.66 2.53 1.17
CA ILE A 75 17.87 2.91 -0.22
C ILE A 75 18.69 1.87 -1.00
N ARG A 76 19.62 1.17 -0.33
CA ARG A 76 20.51 0.20 -0.98
C ARG A 76 19.75 -1.01 -1.50
N ASN A 77 18.60 -1.28 -0.93
CA ASN A 77 17.74 -2.41 -1.26
C ASN A 77 16.56 -2.03 -2.16
N THR A 78 16.49 -0.79 -2.62
CA THR A 78 15.47 -0.37 -3.59
C THR A 78 15.83 -0.83 -5.01
N ILE A 79 14.84 -0.83 -5.90
CA ILE A 79 15.04 -1.07 -7.34
C ILE A 79 16.07 -0.11 -7.97
N PHE A 80 16.29 1.03 -7.35
CA PHE A 80 17.18 2.10 -7.81
C PHE A 80 18.53 2.11 -7.06
N GLY A 81 18.91 1.00 -6.44
CA GLY A 81 20.12 0.90 -5.59
C GLY A 81 21.44 1.35 -6.21
N ASN A 82 21.49 1.58 -7.53
CA ASN A 82 22.62 2.18 -8.24
C ASN A 82 22.28 3.59 -8.74
N VAL A 83 21.84 4.46 -7.84
CA VAL A 83 21.69 5.88 -8.14
C VAL A 83 23.07 6.45 -8.42
N GLY A 84 23.24 7.16 -9.55
CA GLY A 84 24.53 7.74 -9.91
C GLY A 84 25.11 8.62 -8.82
N ASN A 85 26.45 8.64 -8.70
CA ASN A 85 27.17 9.38 -7.66
C ASN A 85 26.96 10.91 -7.70
N ASP A 86 26.35 11.42 -8.77
CA ASP A 86 26.00 12.82 -8.96
C ASP A 86 24.69 13.24 -8.30
N LYS A 87 23.96 12.27 -7.71
CA LYS A 87 22.63 12.48 -7.11
C LYS A 87 22.72 12.63 -5.60
N VAL A 88 21.98 13.61 -5.08
CA VAL A 88 21.73 13.70 -3.65
C VAL A 88 20.50 12.85 -3.33
N VAL A 89 20.66 11.87 -2.44
CA VAL A 89 19.64 10.87 -2.15
C VAL A 89 19.17 10.99 -0.72
N TYR A 90 17.86 11.13 -0.55
CA TYR A 90 17.20 11.16 0.74
C TYR A 90 16.34 9.92 0.92
N SER A 91 16.36 9.35 2.12
CA SER A 91 15.41 8.34 2.56
C SER A 91 14.38 8.99 3.47
N PHE A 92 13.13 8.98 3.05
CA PHE A 92 12.05 9.54 3.87
C PHE A 92 11.34 8.48 4.71
N GLY A 93 11.51 7.21 4.35
CA GLY A 93 10.81 6.10 4.97
C GLY A 93 9.35 5.99 4.52
N GLU A 94 8.67 5.05 5.10
CA GLU A 94 7.31 4.65 4.71
C GLU A 94 6.28 5.57 5.36
N THR A 95 5.86 6.61 4.66
CA THR A 95 5.06 7.72 5.21
C THR A 95 3.75 7.28 5.86
N ARG A 96 3.04 6.30 5.26
CA ARG A 96 1.74 5.84 5.73
C ARG A 96 1.81 4.82 6.87
N THR A 97 3.01 4.40 7.25
CA THR A 97 3.24 3.48 8.37
C THR A 97 3.82 4.18 9.58
N ARG A 98 4.07 5.48 9.49
CA ARG A 98 4.62 6.28 10.59
C ARG A 98 3.63 6.46 11.73
N ARG A 99 4.14 6.51 12.95
CA ARG A 99 3.33 6.76 14.15
C ARG A 99 2.47 8.03 14.03
N SER A 100 3.04 9.13 13.55
CA SER A 100 2.31 10.39 13.36
C SER A 100 1.14 10.27 12.38
N TRP A 101 1.29 9.43 11.33
CA TRP A 101 0.19 9.11 10.42
C TRP A 101 -0.88 8.27 11.10
N VAL A 102 -0.48 7.24 11.85
CA VAL A 102 -1.41 6.38 12.60
C VAL A 102 -2.22 7.18 13.61
N GLU A 103 -1.58 8.05 14.38
CA GLU A 103 -2.24 8.95 15.34
C GLU A 103 -3.21 9.92 14.66
N TYR A 104 -2.79 10.55 13.56
CA TYR A 104 -3.66 11.42 12.78
C TYR A 104 -4.88 10.69 12.25
N ILE A 105 -4.73 9.53 11.65
CA ILE A 105 -5.82 8.71 11.13
C ILE A 105 -6.78 8.28 12.24
N ASN A 106 -6.26 7.81 13.37
CA ASN A 106 -7.09 7.46 14.52
C ASN A 106 -7.97 8.64 14.97
N SER A 107 -7.45 9.86 14.94
CA SER A 107 -8.21 11.07 15.30
C SER A 107 -9.34 11.39 14.31
N LYS A 108 -9.35 10.82 13.11
CA LYS A 108 -10.32 11.08 12.04
C LYS A 108 -11.32 9.94 11.82
N THR A 109 -11.06 8.78 12.38
CA THR A 109 -11.81 7.55 12.14
C THR A 109 -13.31 7.72 12.30
N ASP A 110 -13.76 8.18 13.46
CA ASP A 110 -15.18 8.29 13.78
C ASP A 110 -15.89 9.26 12.84
N TYR A 111 -15.27 10.36 12.47
CA TYR A 111 -15.83 11.28 11.48
C TYR A 111 -16.10 10.56 10.14
N TYR A 112 -15.13 9.82 9.61
CA TYR A 112 -15.28 9.16 8.32
C TYR A 112 -16.27 7.99 8.36
N PHE A 113 -16.22 7.15 9.39
CA PHE A 113 -17.17 6.05 9.52
C PHE A 113 -18.59 6.56 9.73
N ASN A 114 -18.81 7.56 10.58
CA ASN A 114 -20.14 8.14 10.80
C ASN A 114 -20.67 8.86 9.55
N THR A 115 -19.80 9.37 8.70
CA THR A 115 -20.22 10.02 7.46
C THR A 115 -20.61 9.03 6.37
N TYR A 116 -19.79 7.99 6.17
CA TYR A 116 -19.92 7.11 5.00
C TYR A 116 -20.50 5.72 5.33
N HIS A 117 -20.44 5.30 6.58
CA HIS A 117 -20.84 3.97 7.05
C HIS A 117 -21.64 4.00 8.35
N LYS A 118 -22.42 5.05 8.60
CA LYS A 118 -23.18 5.24 9.84
C LYS A 118 -24.13 4.09 10.22
N ASN A 119 -24.54 3.28 9.23
CA ASN A 119 -25.46 2.16 9.43
C ASN A 119 -24.73 0.83 9.59
N ILE A 120 -23.40 0.82 9.62
CA ILE A 120 -22.60 -0.38 9.76
C ILE A 120 -22.12 -0.49 11.21
N ASP A 121 -22.51 -1.55 11.90
CA ASP A 121 -21.99 -1.82 13.24
C ASP A 121 -20.54 -2.31 13.16
N THR A 122 -19.61 -1.48 13.61
CA THR A 122 -18.19 -1.79 13.65
C THR A 122 -17.68 -2.15 15.05
N SER A 123 -18.56 -2.32 16.04
CA SER A 123 -18.22 -2.58 17.46
C SER A 123 -17.40 -3.86 17.64
N LYS A 124 -17.69 -4.88 16.83
CA LYS A 124 -16.97 -6.16 16.81
C LYS A 124 -15.84 -6.20 15.76
N GLY A 125 -15.49 -5.05 15.17
CA GLY A 125 -14.55 -4.95 14.05
C GLY A 125 -15.19 -5.28 12.70
N VAL A 126 -14.41 -5.18 11.64
CA VAL A 126 -14.82 -5.49 10.26
C VAL A 126 -13.77 -6.36 9.57
N ILE A 127 -14.20 -7.12 8.57
CA ILE A 127 -13.31 -7.77 7.59
C ILE A 127 -13.15 -6.80 6.42
N VAL A 128 -11.95 -6.49 6.00
CA VAL A 128 -11.68 -5.66 4.82
C VAL A 128 -11.08 -6.52 3.72
N TYR A 129 -11.75 -6.58 2.59
CA TYR A 129 -11.23 -7.26 1.41
C TYR A 129 -10.86 -6.23 0.33
N ILE A 130 -9.57 -6.16 0.04
CA ILE A 130 -8.98 -5.27 -0.96
C ILE A 130 -9.09 -5.94 -2.33
N LEU A 131 -9.89 -5.36 -3.20
CA LEU A 131 -10.08 -5.82 -4.56
C LEU A 131 -8.93 -5.30 -5.43
N GLY A 132 -8.30 -6.19 -6.18
CA GLY A 132 -7.38 -5.81 -7.24
C GLY A 132 -8.13 -5.52 -8.55
N ALA A 133 -7.39 -5.42 -9.65
CA ALA A 133 -7.96 -5.42 -11.00
C ALA A 133 -8.42 -6.86 -11.34
N ILE A 134 -9.58 -7.26 -10.81
CA ILE A 134 -10.11 -8.62 -10.91
C ILE A 134 -10.40 -9.05 -12.34
N ASP A 135 -10.78 -8.10 -13.17
CA ASP A 135 -11.15 -8.34 -14.57
C ASP A 135 -9.93 -8.33 -15.51
N ALA A 136 -8.74 -8.05 -15.01
CA ALA A 136 -7.54 -7.96 -15.84
C ALA A 136 -7.03 -9.31 -16.35
N TYR A 137 -7.35 -10.42 -15.67
CA TYR A 137 -6.90 -11.77 -16.02
C TYR A 137 -7.85 -12.83 -15.43
N ASP A 138 -8.12 -13.91 -16.18
CA ASP A 138 -9.04 -14.99 -15.78
C ASP A 138 -8.72 -15.60 -14.41
N HIS A 139 -7.45 -15.86 -14.12
CA HIS A 139 -7.04 -16.43 -12.83
C HIS A 139 -7.33 -15.51 -11.65
N LYS A 140 -7.37 -14.18 -11.85
CA LYS A 140 -7.72 -13.23 -10.80
C LYS A 140 -9.22 -13.28 -10.50
N LYS A 141 -10.03 -13.45 -11.53
CA LYS A 141 -11.48 -13.61 -11.38
C LYS A 141 -11.80 -14.90 -10.63
N GLU A 142 -11.17 -16.01 -11.00
CA GLU A 142 -11.33 -17.29 -10.29
C GLU A 142 -10.97 -17.18 -8.81
N LEU A 143 -9.86 -16.52 -8.49
CA LEU A 143 -9.43 -16.33 -7.11
C LEU A 143 -10.38 -15.39 -6.34
N PHE A 144 -10.87 -14.34 -6.99
CA PHE A 144 -11.90 -13.47 -6.45
C PHE A 144 -13.17 -14.26 -6.10
N ASP A 145 -13.68 -15.08 -7.04
CA ASP A 145 -14.87 -15.93 -6.85
C ASP A 145 -14.68 -16.89 -5.66
N LYS A 146 -13.51 -17.52 -5.55
CA LYS A 146 -13.17 -18.39 -4.42
C LYS A 146 -13.19 -17.62 -3.09
N THR A 147 -12.58 -16.44 -3.08
CA THR A 147 -12.52 -15.60 -1.87
C THR A 147 -13.91 -15.18 -1.42
N ILE A 148 -14.75 -14.68 -2.33
CA ILE A 148 -16.13 -14.27 -2.01
C ILE A 148 -16.95 -15.46 -1.50
N LYS A 149 -16.90 -16.62 -2.18
CA LYS A 149 -17.61 -17.83 -1.76
C LYS A 149 -17.17 -18.29 -0.36
N SER A 150 -15.88 -18.20 -0.07
CA SER A 150 -15.36 -18.51 1.25
C SER A 150 -15.87 -17.53 2.30
N LEU A 151 -15.88 -16.24 2.02
CA LEU A 151 -16.41 -15.22 2.92
C LEU A 151 -17.94 -15.38 3.16
N LEU A 152 -18.70 -15.74 2.12
CA LEU A 152 -20.13 -16.06 2.22
C LEU A 152 -20.38 -17.27 3.12
N SER A 153 -19.51 -18.27 3.07
CA SER A 153 -19.64 -19.49 3.87
C SER A 153 -19.24 -19.35 5.34
N LEU A 154 -18.60 -18.22 5.70
CA LEU A 154 -18.22 -17.96 7.10
C LEU A 154 -19.48 -17.63 7.92
N ASP A 155 -19.66 -18.37 9.01
CA ASP A 155 -20.61 -18.00 10.05
C ASP A 155 -19.97 -16.90 10.93
N CYS A 156 -20.04 -15.67 10.44
CA CYS A 156 -19.38 -14.53 11.05
C CYS A 156 -20.30 -13.31 10.96
N PRO A 157 -20.73 -12.74 12.09
CA PRO A 157 -21.69 -11.64 12.11
C PRO A 157 -21.06 -10.26 11.85
N VAL A 158 -19.75 -10.19 11.56
CA VAL A 158 -19.09 -8.91 11.34
C VAL A 158 -19.26 -8.43 9.89
N PRO A 159 -19.36 -7.12 9.65
CA PRO A 159 -19.42 -6.55 8.30
C PRO A 159 -18.19 -6.85 7.49
N ILE A 160 -18.38 -7.03 6.18
CA ILE A 160 -17.33 -7.26 5.20
C ILE A 160 -17.28 -6.06 4.26
N LEU A 161 -16.22 -5.28 4.36
CA LEU A 161 -16.02 -4.08 3.57
C LEU A 161 -15.18 -4.40 2.34
N LEU A 162 -15.77 -4.28 1.17
CA LEU A 162 -15.10 -4.47 -0.12
C LEU A 162 -14.50 -3.14 -0.57
N LYS A 163 -13.19 -3.08 -0.70
CA LYS A 163 -12.46 -1.89 -1.14
C LYS A 163 -12.04 -2.05 -2.61
N PRO A 164 -12.80 -1.45 -3.57
CA PRO A 164 -12.47 -1.57 -4.98
C PRO A 164 -11.14 -0.88 -5.33
N HIS A 165 -10.45 -1.43 -6.31
CA HIS A 165 -9.39 -0.75 -7.03
C HIS A 165 -10.00 0.18 -8.08
N VAL A 166 -9.23 1.18 -8.55
CA VAL A 166 -9.70 2.12 -9.60
C VAL A 166 -10.09 1.43 -10.91
N PHE A 167 -9.63 0.21 -11.14
CA PHE A 167 -9.93 -0.63 -12.32
C PHE A 167 -10.90 -1.77 -12.00
N THR A 168 -11.56 -1.77 -10.84
CA THR A 168 -12.55 -2.80 -10.50
C THR A 168 -13.89 -2.43 -11.11
N GLU A 169 -14.47 -3.33 -11.90
CA GLU A 169 -15.84 -3.21 -12.40
C GLU A 169 -16.82 -3.59 -11.30
N LEU A 170 -17.56 -2.59 -10.77
CA LEU A 170 -18.47 -2.79 -9.63
C LEU A 170 -19.62 -3.74 -9.95
N ASP A 171 -20.15 -3.71 -11.15
CA ASP A 171 -21.23 -4.61 -11.57
C ASP A 171 -20.85 -6.10 -11.40
N THR A 172 -19.57 -6.42 -11.60
CA THR A 172 -19.06 -7.76 -11.35
C THR A 172 -19.12 -8.10 -9.87
N VAL A 173 -18.73 -7.16 -8.99
CA VAL A 173 -18.72 -7.34 -7.54
C VAL A 173 -20.15 -7.49 -7.00
N GLU A 174 -21.06 -6.61 -7.40
CA GLU A 174 -22.44 -6.56 -6.92
C GLU A 174 -23.21 -7.86 -7.21
N LYS A 175 -22.95 -8.50 -8.34
CA LYS A 175 -23.56 -9.80 -8.70
C LYS A 175 -23.21 -10.91 -7.70
N PHE A 176 -22.03 -10.88 -7.12
CA PHE A 176 -21.58 -11.92 -6.18
C PHE A 176 -22.04 -11.71 -4.75
N ILE A 177 -22.29 -10.48 -4.36
CA ILE A 177 -22.64 -10.12 -2.98
C ILE A 177 -24.14 -9.84 -2.79
N SER A 178 -24.92 -9.86 -3.88
CA SER A 178 -26.35 -9.57 -3.83
C SER A 178 -27.09 -10.54 -2.90
N GLY A 179 -27.74 -9.98 -1.87
CA GLY A 179 -28.55 -10.73 -0.92
C GLY A 179 -27.87 -11.03 0.43
N ASP A 180 -26.59 -10.76 0.59
CA ASP A 180 -25.93 -10.88 1.92
C ASP A 180 -25.67 -9.48 2.51
N SER A 181 -26.40 -9.13 3.54
CA SER A 181 -26.34 -7.81 4.19
C SER A 181 -25.02 -7.50 4.91
N ARG A 182 -24.12 -8.46 5.04
CA ARG A 182 -22.79 -8.23 5.63
C ARG A 182 -21.84 -7.49 4.68
N PHE A 183 -22.09 -7.57 3.37
CA PHE A 183 -21.18 -6.99 2.37
C PHE A 183 -21.52 -5.54 2.07
N HIS A 184 -20.50 -4.69 2.12
CA HIS A 184 -20.62 -3.26 1.81
C HIS A 184 -19.43 -2.81 0.97
N VAL A 185 -19.71 -2.07 -0.11
CA VAL A 185 -18.64 -1.42 -0.88
C VAL A 185 -18.17 -0.15 -0.16
N THR A 186 -16.87 0.08 -0.11
CA THR A 186 -16.28 1.24 0.56
C THR A 186 -15.20 1.91 -0.29
N TYR A 187 -15.19 3.25 -0.29
CA TYR A 187 -14.16 4.06 -0.92
C TYR A 187 -13.24 4.76 0.11
N LEU A 188 -13.44 4.49 1.39
CA LEU A 188 -12.57 5.03 2.43
C LEU A 188 -11.11 4.63 2.20
N HIS A 189 -10.20 5.49 2.65
CA HIS A 189 -8.77 5.20 2.60
C HIS A 189 -8.44 3.93 3.41
N PRO A 190 -7.53 3.05 2.94
CA PRO A 190 -7.17 1.83 3.66
C PRO A 190 -6.76 2.07 5.12
N SER A 191 -6.00 3.13 5.40
CA SER A 191 -5.63 3.46 6.78
C SER A 191 -6.85 3.79 7.66
N ILE A 192 -7.90 4.42 7.12
CA ILE A 192 -9.16 4.63 7.87
C ILE A 192 -9.84 3.30 8.13
N LEU A 193 -9.95 2.43 7.13
CA LEU A 193 -10.54 1.11 7.29
C LEU A 193 -9.80 0.28 8.33
N ALA A 194 -8.46 0.37 8.37
CA ALA A 194 -7.60 -0.35 9.29
C ALA A 194 -7.92 -0.05 10.75
N THR A 195 -8.40 1.14 11.10
CA THR A 195 -8.71 1.49 12.49
C THR A 195 -9.86 0.67 13.09
N LYS A 196 -10.74 0.11 12.27
CA LYS A 196 -11.89 -0.72 12.67
C LYS A 196 -11.76 -2.19 12.22
N ALA A 197 -10.72 -2.53 11.46
CA ALA A 197 -10.57 -3.86 10.90
C ALA A 197 -10.00 -4.88 11.89
N LYS A 198 -10.48 -6.11 11.83
CA LYS A 198 -9.84 -7.30 12.39
C LYS A 198 -8.80 -7.87 11.44
N VAL A 199 -9.12 -7.85 10.16
CA VAL A 199 -8.30 -8.45 9.11
C VAL A 199 -8.41 -7.69 7.79
N PHE A 200 -7.30 -7.60 7.10
CA PHE A 200 -7.23 -7.19 5.69
C PHE A 200 -6.87 -8.39 4.84
N ILE A 201 -7.65 -8.60 3.78
CA ILE A 201 -7.46 -9.67 2.81
C ILE A 201 -7.13 -9.04 1.46
N SER A 202 -6.16 -9.58 0.76
CA SER A 202 -5.85 -9.22 -0.63
C SER A 202 -5.49 -10.46 -1.46
N ASN A 203 -5.90 -10.51 -2.72
CA ASN A 203 -5.58 -11.64 -3.61
C ASN A 203 -4.22 -11.54 -4.30
N ASN A 204 -3.45 -10.56 -3.95
CA ASN A 204 -2.05 -10.39 -4.36
C ASN A 204 -1.40 -9.44 -3.36
N PHE A 205 -0.07 -9.38 -3.38
CA PHE A 205 0.63 -8.35 -2.59
C PHE A 205 0.10 -6.95 -2.93
N SER A 206 -0.23 -6.21 -1.89
CA SER A 206 -0.75 -4.85 -2.00
C SER A 206 -0.16 -3.96 -0.91
N ASN A 207 0.25 -2.76 -1.26
CA ASN A 207 0.73 -1.76 -0.30
C ASN A 207 -0.33 -1.41 0.78
N THR A 208 -1.59 -1.74 0.54
CA THR A 208 -2.66 -1.58 1.54
C THR A 208 -2.53 -2.56 2.71
N LEU A 209 -1.86 -3.70 2.52
CA LEU A 209 -1.54 -4.62 3.63
C LEU A 209 -0.55 -3.96 4.60
N ALA A 210 0.43 -3.21 4.10
CA ALA A 210 1.32 -2.45 4.96
C ALA A 210 0.59 -1.32 5.70
N ASP A 211 -0.36 -0.63 5.05
CA ASP A 211 -1.24 0.31 5.73
C ASP A 211 -1.95 -0.38 6.92
N ALA A 212 -2.55 -1.55 6.69
CA ALA A 212 -3.26 -2.31 7.72
C ALA A 212 -2.33 -2.78 8.85
N HIS A 213 -1.19 -3.36 8.49
CA HIS A 213 -0.18 -3.85 9.44
C HIS A 213 0.27 -2.75 10.39
N SER A 214 0.40 -1.51 9.92
CA SER A 214 0.81 -0.35 10.74
C SER A 214 -0.21 0.03 11.82
N PHE A 215 -1.45 -0.45 11.71
CA PHE A 215 -2.49 -0.30 12.72
C PHE A 215 -2.65 -1.57 13.57
N GLY A 216 -1.73 -2.52 13.46
CA GLY A 216 -1.81 -3.81 14.15
C GLY A 216 -2.95 -4.70 13.66
N VAL A 217 -3.42 -4.49 12.43
CA VAL A 217 -4.43 -5.33 11.79
C VAL A 217 -3.77 -6.58 11.23
N THR A 218 -4.41 -7.72 11.42
CA THR A 218 -3.97 -8.96 10.78
C THR A 218 -4.10 -8.87 9.28
N THR A 219 -3.07 -9.31 8.56
CA THR A 219 -3.00 -9.23 7.11
C THR A 219 -2.92 -10.62 6.49
N VAL A 220 -3.75 -10.85 5.48
CA VAL A 220 -3.83 -12.12 4.76
C VAL A 220 -3.62 -11.85 3.27
N GLU A 221 -2.57 -12.41 2.72
CA GLU A 221 -2.37 -12.47 1.27
C GLU A 221 -2.81 -13.84 0.77
N TYR A 222 -4.04 -13.91 0.24
CA TYR A 222 -4.58 -15.11 -0.40
C TYR A 222 -4.37 -15.01 -1.91
N ALA A 223 -3.31 -15.60 -2.41
CA ALA A 223 -2.80 -15.43 -3.75
C ALA A 223 -2.87 -16.72 -4.59
N HIS A 224 -2.64 -16.57 -5.89
CA HIS A 224 -2.37 -17.68 -6.80
C HIS A 224 -1.12 -17.32 -7.62
N TYR A 225 0.05 -17.54 -7.04
CA TYR A 225 1.32 -17.29 -7.69
C TYR A 225 1.89 -18.59 -8.29
N ASP A 226 2.51 -18.46 -9.46
CA ASP A 226 3.26 -19.56 -10.05
C ASP A 226 4.55 -19.87 -9.25
N LYS A 227 5.08 -21.09 -9.41
CA LYS A 227 6.26 -21.56 -8.68
C LYS A 227 7.48 -20.66 -8.89
N LYS A 228 7.64 -20.08 -10.08
CA LYS A 228 8.77 -19.20 -10.39
C LYS A 228 8.69 -17.90 -9.58
N ARG A 229 7.50 -17.32 -9.47
CA ARG A 229 7.26 -16.11 -8.69
C ARG A 229 7.48 -16.35 -7.20
N ILE A 230 6.98 -17.46 -6.67
CA ILE A 230 7.20 -17.87 -5.28
C ILE A 230 8.69 -18.07 -5.00
N SER A 231 9.40 -18.81 -5.87
CA SER A 231 10.84 -19.04 -5.72
C SER A 231 11.64 -17.75 -5.66
N TYR A 232 11.29 -16.73 -6.46
CA TYR A 232 11.96 -15.43 -6.41
C TYR A 232 11.69 -14.66 -5.11
N ALA A 233 10.56 -14.89 -4.47
CA ALA A 233 10.24 -14.29 -3.18
C ALA A 233 10.95 -14.94 -1.99
N GLY A 234 11.63 -16.08 -2.20
CA GLY A 234 12.44 -16.74 -1.18
C GLY A 234 11.94 -18.11 -0.71
N GLY A 235 10.85 -18.64 -1.28
CA GLY A 235 10.37 -19.99 -0.96
C GLY A 235 8.87 -20.20 -1.18
N ASP A 236 8.43 -21.44 -1.02
CA ASP A 236 7.09 -21.88 -1.43
C ASP A 236 5.92 -21.31 -0.61
N ASN A 237 6.17 -20.72 0.56
CA ASN A 237 5.15 -20.25 1.48
C ASN A 237 5.38 -18.80 1.96
N VAL A 238 6.11 -18.00 1.19
CA VAL A 238 6.49 -16.65 1.59
C VAL A 238 5.83 -15.63 0.67
N SER A 239 5.29 -14.55 1.23
CA SER A 239 4.82 -13.39 0.48
C SER A 239 5.95 -12.72 -0.30
N ILE A 240 5.59 -11.97 -1.33
CA ILE A 240 6.53 -11.08 -2.04
C ILE A 240 7.14 -10.05 -1.07
N ASP A 241 6.39 -9.63 -0.06
CA ASP A 241 6.89 -8.80 1.04
C ASP A 241 6.32 -9.30 2.38
N ASP A 242 7.07 -10.17 3.04
CA ASP A 242 6.70 -10.82 4.30
C ASP A 242 6.70 -9.88 5.53
N ARG A 243 7.26 -8.68 5.40
CA ARG A 243 7.27 -7.69 6.48
C ARG A 243 5.87 -7.22 6.88
N PHE A 244 4.91 -7.30 5.96
CA PHE A 244 3.56 -6.74 6.10
C PHE A 244 2.46 -7.78 5.90
N VAL A 245 2.81 -9.06 5.85
CA VAL A 245 1.87 -10.15 5.62
C VAL A 245 2.00 -11.18 6.73
N ASP A 246 0.98 -11.26 7.61
CA ASP A 246 0.97 -12.23 8.70
C ASP A 246 0.68 -13.64 8.19
N TYR A 247 -0.21 -13.76 7.21
CA TYR A 247 -0.57 -15.05 6.61
C TYR A 247 -0.47 -14.99 5.09
N PHE A 248 0.46 -15.76 4.55
CA PHE A 248 0.55 -16.00 3.11
C PHE A 248 -0.08 -17.35 2.77
N ILE A 249 -1.04 -17.36 1.83
CA ILE A 249 -1.77 -18.55 1.38
C ILE A 249 -1.74 -18.58 -0.14
N ASN A 250 -1.15 -19.63 -0.72
CA ASN A 250 -1.09 -19.79 -2.16
C ASN A 250 -2.10 -20.83 -2.64
N ASN A 251 -3.26 -20.37 -3.11
CA ASN A 251 -4.35 -21.16 -3.71
C ASN A 251 -4.88 -22.33 -2.85
N ASP A 252 -4.77 -22.21 -1.54
CA ASP A 252 -5.27 -23.19 -0.56
C ASP A 252 -6.50 -22.65 0.16
N ASN A 253 -7.69 -23.04 -0.30
CA ASN A 253 -8.95 -22.53 0.22
C ASN A 253 -9.27 -23.04 1.63
N ASP A 254 -8.88 -24.26 1.95
CA ASP A 254 -9.17 -24.85 3.27
C ASP A 254 -8.36 -24.12 4.34
N LYS A 255 -7.07 -23.88 4.06
CA LYS A 255 -6.21 -23.07 4.91
C LYS A 255 -6.72 -21.63 5.05
N PHE A 256 -7.22 -21.02 3.97
CA PHE A 256 -7.83 -19.70 4.04
C PHE A 256 -9.02 -19.68 5.01
N LEU A 257 -9.93 -20.63 4.89
CA LEU A 257 -11.11 -20.74 5.76
C LEU A 257 -10.72 -21.02 7.22
N GLU A 258 -9.72 -21.88 7.46
CA GLU A 258 -9.19 -22.15 8.80
C GLU A 258 -8.69 -20.87 9.47
N ILE A 259 -7.83 -20.11 8.78
CA ILE A 259 -7.27 -18.84 9.27
C ILE A 259 -8.38 -17.82 9.51
N MET A 260 -9.35 -17.71 8.60
CA MET A 260 -10.46 -16.76 8.76
C MET A 260 -11.34 -17.12 9.97
N ARG A 261 -11.59 -18.41 10.26
CA ARG A 261 -12.32 -18.86 11.47
C ARG A 261 -11.52 -18.51 12.73
N GLN A 262 -10.21 -18.75 12.72
CA GLN A 262 -9.34 -18.40 13.84
C GLN A 262 -9.38 -16.89 14.15
N ILE A 263 -9.23 -16.02 13.14
CA ILE A 263 -9.26 -14.56 13.31
C ILE A 263 -10.62 -14.06 13.80
N ASN A 264 -11.70 -14.73 13.44
CA ASN A 264 -13.04 -14.36 13.86
C ASN A 264 -13.47 -14.98 15.20
N SER A 265 -12.66 -15.84 15.79
CA SER A 265 -12.95 -16.37 17.14
C SER A 265 -12.89 -15.26 18.19
N GLU A 266 -13.60 -15.46 19.31
CA GLU A 266 -13.63 -14.51 20.43
C GLU A 266 -12.27 -14.38 21.14
N ASP A 267 -11.47 -15.45 21.09
CA ASP A 267 -10.13 -15.52 21.71
C ASP A 267 -9.02 -14.87 20.85
N TYR A 268 -9.35 -14.37 19.66
CA TYR A 268 -8.36 -13.77 18.79
C TYR A 268 -7.94 -12.39 19.28
N HIS A 269 -6.69 -12.27 19.69
CA HIS A 269 -6.09 -11.02 20.11
C HIS A 269 -5.28 -10.36 18.99
N LYS A 270 -5.65 -9.14 18.66
CA LYS A 270 -4.93 -8.31 17.71
C LYS A 270 -3.58 -7.88 18.30
N ASN A 271 -2.50 -8.01 17.53
CA ASN A 271 -1.22 -7.41 17.88
C ASN A 271 -1.35 -5.88 17.99
N ILE A 272 -0.85 -5.32 19.07
CA ILE A 272 -0.80 -3.86 19.22
C ILE A 272 0.45 -3.37 18.49
N PHE A 273 0.25 -2.66 17.41
CA PHE A 273 1.31 -1.98 16.68
C PHE A 273 0.92 -0.51 16.47
N ASN A 274 1.82 0.40 16.74
CA ASN A 274 1.55 1.85 16.73
C ASN A 274 2.32 2.60 15.64
N GLY A 275 2.60 1.95 14.53
CA GLY A 275 3.37 2.51 13.43
C GLY A 275 4.89 2.51 13.68
N PHE A 276 5.63 2.82 12.64
CA PHE A 276 7.09 2.93 12.69
C PHE A 276 7.54 4.33 13.09
N GLU A 277 8.70 4.41 13.75
CA GLU A 277 9.40 5.68 13.93
C GLU A 277 9.83 6.22 12.55
N GLY A 278 9.73 7.53 12.38
CA GLY A 278 10.13 8.17 11.13
C GLY A 278 11.63 8.05 10.89
N CYS A 279 12.02 7.72 9.68
CA CYS A 279 13.39 7.86 9.20
C CYS A 279 13.48 9.13 8.35
N ASP A 280 14.40 10.03 8.73
CA ASP A 280 14.71 11.23 7.96
C ASP A 280 16.23 11.42 7.96
N ASN A 281 16.86 11.20 6.83
CA ASN A 281 18.29 11.39 6.63
C ASN A 281 18.65 12.81 6.17
N GLY A 282 17.98 13.80 6.73
CA GLY A 282 18.22 15.22 6.45
C GLY A 282 17.30 15.85 5.40
N LEU A 283 16.28 15.13 4.91
CA LEU A 283 15.32 15.68 3.94
C LEU A 283 14.57 16.88 4.50
N LEU A 284 14.05 16.80 5.74
CA LEU A 284 13.32 17.91 6.35
C LEU A 284 14.22 19.13 6.53
N SER A 285 15.48 18.92 6.94
CA SER A 285 16.48 19.98 7.01
C SER A 285 16.76 20.59 5.65
N ALA A 286 16.91 19.78 4.60
CA ALA A 286 17.12 20.25 3.23
C ALA A 286 15.91 21.03 2.68
N LEU A 287 14.69 20.64 3.06
CA LEU A 287 13.47 21.35 2.67
C LEU A 287 13.26 22.64 3.44
N SER A 288 13.67 22.73 4.71
CA SER A 288 13.51 23.92 5.57
C SER A 288 14.60 24.95 5.38
N ASN A 289 15.82 24.56 4.96
CA ASN A 289 16.90 25.48 4.70
C ASN A 289 16.60 26.30 3.45
N ASN A 290 16.17 27.53 3.64
CA ASN A 290 16.22 28.58 2.63
C ASN A 290 17.69 28.99 2.50
N ASN A 291 18.45 28.30 1.66
CA ASN A 291 19.73 28.84 1.23
C ASN A 291 19.44 30.08 0.39
N VAL A 292 19.55 31.24 1.04
CA VAL A 292 19.62 32.57 0.43
C VAL A 292 20.91 32.68 -0.39
#